data_adddf70be885afaa37c477e7e529f50d
#
_entry.id   adddf70be885afaa37c477e7e529f50d
#
_cell.length_a   1.000
_cell.length_b   1.000
_cell.length_c   1.000
_cell.angle_alpha   90.00
_cell.angle_beta   90.00
_cell.angle_gamma   90.00
#
_symmetry.space_group_name_H-M   'P 1'
#
loop_
_entity.id
_entity.type
_entity.pdbx_description
1 polymer ?
#
loop_
_entity_poly.entity_id
_entity_poly.type
_entity_poly.pdbx_seq_one_letter_code
_entity_poly.pdbx_strand_id
1 'polypeptide(L)'
;MSVYRCFVEKKQPFATEANGVKSDLKIALLNDNVNNVRVINRYDLENIDEEDFKMAERTILSEPQVDALYEQAPVAEDDEWVLAVEYLPGQFDQRADSASQCIQLATMKEKPEVRSARLYYIKGNLTEEDKEKIKKTLINPVEAREASLEKPETIHQNYEKPALPEILNGFIDLDEAGLEAFR
;
A
#
# COMPACT_ATOMS: atom_id res chain seq x y z
N MET A 1 10.01 -19.28 5.03
CA MET A 1 8.66 -19.42 4.43
C MET A 1 8.63 -18.52 3.20
N SER A 2 7.90 -18.86 2.16
CA SER A 2 7.86 -18.04 0.94
C SER A 2 6.72 -17.02 1.04
N VAL A 3 6.95 -15.80 0.57
CA VAL A 3 5.88 -14.82 0.40
C VAL A 3 5.03 -15.24 -0.81
N TYR A 4 3.71 -15.24 -0.67
CA TYR A 4 2.77 -15.36 -1.78
C TYR A 4 2.34 -13.97 -2.22
N ARG A 5 2.10 -13.77 -3.51
CA ARG A 5 1.70 -12.48 -4.09
C ARG A 5 0.61 -12.66 -5.12
N CYS A 6 -0.42 -11.83 -5.05
CA CYS A 6 -1.41 -11.69 -6.12
C CYS A 6 -1.78 -10.22 -6.36
N PHE A 7 -2.43 -10.00 -7.48
CA PHE A 7 -2.85 -8.68 -7.94
C PHE A 7 -4.33 -8.73 -8.33
N VAL A 8 -5.08 -7.73 -7.89
CA VAL A 8 -6.53 -7.67 -8.09
C VAL A 8 -6.91 -6.33 -8.68
N GLU A 9 -7.57 -6.35 -9.83
CA GLU A 9 -8.01 -5.17 -10.56
C GLU A 9 -9.52 -5.19 -10.76
N LYS A 10 -10.20 -4.07 -10.54
CA LYS A 10 -11.63 -3.96 -10.85
C LYS A 10 -11.86 -3.95 -12.37
N LYS A 11 -12.72 -4.87 -12.86
CA LYS A 11 -13.15 -4.89 -14.26
C LYS A 11 -13.97 -3.64 -14.59
N GLN A 12 -13.90 -3.20 -15.83
CA GLN A 12 -14.86 -2.23 -16.35
C GLN A 12 -16.28 -2.89 -16.41
N PRO A 13 -17.37 -2.20 -15.96
CA PRO A 13 -17.50 -0.80 -15.56
C PRO A 13 -17.31 -0.53 -14.03
N PHE A 14 -16.75 -1.46 -13.27
CA PHE A 14 -16.63 -1.37 -11.81
C PHE A 14 -15.40 -0.57 -11.33
N ALA A 15 -14.55 -0.09 -12.25
CA ALA A 15 -13.30 0.62 -11.97
C ALA A 15 -13.54 2.09 -11.55
N THR A 16 -14.44 2.34 -10.59
CA THR A 16 -14.82 3.69 -10.15
C THR A 16 -13.65 4.43 -9.49
N GLU A 17 -12.82 3.73 -8.71
CA GLU A 17 -11.63 4.29 -8.08
C GLU A 17 -10.64 4.79 -9.15
N ALA A 18 -10.36 3.98 -10.17
CA ALA A 18 -9.44 4.35 -11.25
C ALA A 18 -9.95 5.58 -12.04
N ASN A 19 -11.25 5.65 -12.28
CA ASN A 19 -11.87 6.80 -12.93
C ASN A 19 -11.79 8.08 -12.06
N GLY A 20 -11.97 7.95 -10.74
CA GLY A 20 -11.79 9.03 -9.77
C GLY A 20 -10.34 9.54 -9.80
N VAL A 21 -9.37 8.65 -9.63
CA VAL A 21 -7.93 9.00 -9.70
C VAL A 21 -7.59 9.69 -11.02
N LYS A 22 -8.08 9.20 -12.15
CA LYS A 22 -7.86 9.85 -13.45
C LYS A 22 -8.37 11.31 -13.46
N SER A 23 -9.55 11.55 -12.89
CA SER A 23 -10.14 12.89 -12.82
C SER A 23 -9.32 13.80 -11.91
N ASP A 24 -8.90 13.30 -10.75
CA ASP A 24 -8.09 14.04 -9.78
C ASP A 24 -6.71 14.41 -10.36
N LEU A 25 -6.08 13.47 -11.08
CA LEU A 25 -4.79 13.73 -11.73
C LEU A 25 -4.89 14.79 -12.84
N LYS A 26 -5.96 14.80 -13.63
CA LYS A 26 -6.18 15.85 -14.63
C LYS A 26 -6.30 17.24 -13.98
N ILE A 27 -6.99 17.31 -12.85
CA ILE A 27 -7.11 18.55 -12.08
C ILE A 27 -5.74 18.96 -11.51
N ALA A 28 -5.00 18.03 -10.93
CA ALA A 28 -3.72 18.30 -10.29
C ALA A 28 -2.64 18.74 -11.30
N LEU A 29 -2.65 18.16 -12.50
CA LEU A 29 -1.70 18.47 -13.56
C LEU A 29 -2.08 19.73 -14.35
N LEU A 30 -3.35 20.15 -14.32
CA LEU A 30 -3.91 21.22 -15.14
C LEU A 30 -3.69 20.99 -16.65
N ASN A 31 -3.65 19.73 -17.06
CA ASN A 31 -3.50 19.32 -18.47
C ASN A 31 -4.25 17.98 -18.74
N ASP A 32 -4.32 17.60 -20.00
CA ASP A 32 -4.97 16.37 -20.46
C ASP A 32 -3.96 15.26 -20.80
N ASN A 33 -2.74 15.30 -20.25
CA ASN A 33 -1.69 14.33 -20.55
C ASN A 33 -2.01 12.92 -20.03
N VAL A 34 -2.91 12.78 -19.05
CA VAL A 34 -3.38 11.48 -18.53
C VAL A 34 -4.56 10.98 -19.36
N ASN A 35 -4.34 9.96 -20.15
CA ASN A 35 -5.36 9.35 -21.03
C ASN A 35 -6.19 8.29 -20.30
N ASN A 36 -5.53 7.44 -19.50
CA ASN A 36 -6.19 6.38 -18.75
C ASN A 36 -5.44 6.11 -17.43
N VAL A 37 -6.17 5.57 -16.45
CA VAL A 37 -5.60 5.08 -15.19
C VAL A 37 -6.22 3.73 -14.88
N ARG A 38 -5.38 2.77 -14.47
CA ARG A 38 -5.80 1.51 -13.88
C ARG A 38 -5.29 1.46 -12.45
N VAL A 39 -6.08 0.94 -11.54
CA VAL A 39 -5.70 0.75 -10.13
C VAL A 39 -5.74 -0.73 -9.81
N ILE A 40 -4.60 -1.26 -9.42
CA ILE A 40 -4.42 -2.68 -9.11
C ILE A 40 -3.98 -2.81 -7.67
N ASN A 41 -4.75 -3.56 -6.89
CA ASN A 41 -4.39 -3.87 -5.51
C ASN A 41 -3.43 -5.06 -5.51
N ARG A 42 -2.25 -4.90 -4.93
CA ARG A 42 -1.28 -5.96 -4.66
C ARG A 42 -1.47 -6.44 -3.24
N TYR A 43 -1.45 -7.75 -3.07
CA TYR A 43 -1.39 -8.40 -1.76
C TYR A 43 -0.16 -9.27 -1.68
N ASP A 44 0.61 -9.09 -0.62
CA ASP A 44 1.74 -9.94 -0.23
C ASP A 44 1.36 -10.64 1.07
N LEU A 45 1.46 -11.98 1.09
CA LEU A 45 1.06 -12.81 2.22
C LEU A 45 2.23 -13.70 2.65
N GLU A 46 2.41 -13.82 3.96
CA GLU A 46 3.38 -14.72 4.60
C GLU A 46 2.71 -15.49 5.73
N ASN A 47 3.28 -16.61 6.17
CA ASN A 47 2.72 -17.50 7.17
C ASN A 47 1.35 -18.11 6.77
N ILE A 48 1.23 -18.48 5.51
CA ILE A 48 0.06 -19.15 4.92
C ILE A 48 0.55 -20.28 4.02
N ASP A 49 -0.19 -21.38 3.95
CA ASP A 49 0.11 -22.44 2.99
C ASP A 49 -0.50 -22.14 1.61
N GLU A 50 -0.04 -22.87 0.59
CA GLU A 50 -0.44 -22.61 -0.79
C GLU A 50 -1.94 -22.87 -1.03
N GLU A 51 -2.53 -23.87 -0.36
CA GLU A 51 -3.94 -24.22 -0.51
C GLU A 51 -4.83 -23.10 0.04
N ASP A 52 -4.53 -22.62 1.24
CA ASP A 52 -5.24 -21.51 1.87
C ASP A 52 -5.05 -20.20 1.09
N PHE A 53 -3.85 -19.96 0.56
CA PHE A 53 -3.61 -18.81 -0.31
C PHE A 53 -4.47 -18.87 -1.57
N LYS A 54 -4.52 -20.01 -2.25
CA LYS A 54 -5.37 -20.19 -3.46
C LYS A 54 -6.86 -20.05 -3.17
N MET A 55 -7.30 -20.48 -2.02
CA MET A 55 -8.67 -20.21 -1.56
C MET A 55 -8.89 -18.72 -1.32
N ALA A 56 -7.98 -18.07 -0.57
CA ALA A 56 -8.07 -16.66 -0.23
C ALA A 56 -8.07 -15.73 -1.46
N GLU A 57 -7.24 -16.01 -2.47
CA GLU A 57 -7.21 -15.25 -3.74
C GLU A 57 -8.60 -15.08 -4.35
N ARG A 58 -9.41 -16.13 -4.33
CA ARG A 58 -10.68 -16.22 -5.05
C ARG A 58 -11.90 -15.88 -4.23
N THR A 59 -11.80 -15.93 -2.90
CA THR A 59 -12.96 -15.79 -2.01
C THR A 59 -12.87 -14.59 -1.08
N ILE A 60 -11.65 -14.09 -0.81
CA ILE A 60 -11.40 -13.02 0.17
C ILE A 60 -10.75 -11.81 -0.51
N LEU A 61 -9.69 -12.04 -1.30
CA LEU A 61 -8.91 -10.95 -1.89
C LEU A 61 -9.52 -10.43 -3.19
N SER A 62 -10.31 -11.25 -3.87
CA SER A 62 -11.02 -10.87 -5.11
C SER A 62 -12.44 -11.38 -5.14
N GLU A 63 -13.26 -10.73 -5.95
CA GLU A 63 -14.63 -11.10 -6.26
C GLU A 63 -14.72 -11.40 -7.77
N PRO A 64 -14.74 -12.67 -8.21
CA PRO A 64 -14.59 -13.05 -9.62
C PRO A 64 -15.55 -12.39 -10.60
N GLN A 65 -16.72 -11.94 -10.13
CA GLN A 65 -17.74 -11.28 -10.95
C GLN A 65 -17.26 -9.87 -11.39
N VAL A 66 -16.60 -9.16 -10.49
CA VAL A 66 -16.23 -7.74 -10.66
C VAL A 66 -14.72 -7.50 -10.71
N ASP A 67 -13.91 -8.52 -10.35
CA ASP A 67 -12.46 -8.44 -10.30
C ASP A 67 -11.79 -9.32 -11.35
N ALA A 68 -10.65 -8.86 -11.84
CA ALA A 68 -9.64 -9.65 -12.53
C ALA A 68 -8.51 -9.96 -11.55
N LEU A 69 -8.15 -11.24 -11.44
CA LEU A 69 -7.08 -11.73 -10.59
C LEU A 69 -5.86 -12.09 -11.45
N TYR A 70 -4.66 -11.68 -11.01
CA TYR A 70 -3.40 -11.97 -11.68
C TYR A 70 -2.39 -12.53 -10.68
N GLU A 71 -1.63 -13.55 -11.08
CA GLU A 71 -0.52 -14.12 -10.30
C GLU A 71 0.77 -13.28 -10.44
N GLN A 72 0.87 -12.51 -11.50
CA GLN A 72 1.98 -11.59 -11.76
C GLN A 72 1.42 -10.21 -12.09
N ALA A 73 2.20 -9.17 -11.82
CA ALA A 73 1.81 -7.82 -12.18
C ALA A 73 1.56 -7.75 -13.70
N PRO A 74 0.42 -7.19 -14.14
CA PRO A 74 0.20 -6.95 -15.56
C PRO A 74 1.36 -6.16 -16.16
N VAL A 75 1.76 -6.54 -17.37
CA VAL A 75 2.81 -5.84 -18.10
C VAL A 75 2.29 -4.44 -18.47
N ALA A 76 3.08 -3.42 -18.17
CA ALA A 76 2.77 -2.06 -18.60
C ALA A 76 2.86 -1.94 -20.13
N GLU A 77 1.94 -1.18 -20.73
CA GLU A 77 2.02 -0.81 -22.14
C GLU A 77 3.13 0.24 -22.37
N ASP A 78 3.56 0.43 -23.63
CA ASP A 78 4.69 1.32 -23.97
C ASP A 78 4.53 2.77 -23.46
N ASP A 79 3.28 3.25 -23.36
CA ASP A 79 2.91 4.59 -22.87
C ASP A 79 2.30 4.59 -21.47
N GLU A 80 2.46 3.50 -20.72
CA GLU A 80 2.06 3.38 -19.31
C GLU A 80 3.26 3.55 -18.36
N TRP A 81 3.11 4.44 -17.40
CA TRP A 81 4.00 4.54 -16.24
C TRP A 81 3.36 3.89 -15.01
N VAL A 82 4.13 3.09 -14.30
CA VAL A 82 3.65 2.36 -13.11
C VAL A 82 4.21 3.01 -11.86
N LEU A 83 3.31 3.40 -10.95
CA LEU A 83 3.64 3.88 -9.61
C LEU A 83 3.02 2.93 -8.59
N ALA A 84 3.84 2.30 -7.76
CA ALA A 84 3.37 1.51 -6.63
C ALA A 84 3.44 2.33 -5.35
N VAL A 85 2.38 2.25 -4.53
CA VAL A 85 2.27 2.99 -3.26
C VAL A 85 1.87 2.01 -2.15
N GLU A 86 2.61 2.04 -1.05
CA GLU A 86 2.33 1.24 0.15
C GLU A 86 2.32 2.11 1.41
N TYR A 87 1.70 1.62 2.49
CA TYR A 87 1.77 2.28 3.78
C TYR A 87 3.18 2.25 4.36
N LEU A 88 3.55 3.32 5.08
CA LEU A 88 4.79 3.35 5.84
C LEU A 88 4.79 2.27 6.93
N PRO A 89 5.96 1.75 7.29
CA PRO A 89 6.11 0.88 8.45
C PRO A 89 5.50 1.50 9.70
N GLY A 90 4.65 0.74 10.40
CA GLY A 90 3.93 1.21 11.59
C GLY A 90 2.61 1.91 11.32
N GLN A 91 2.28 2.23 10.09
CA GLN A 91 0.95 2.73 9.73
C GLN A 91 -0.05 1.57 9.60
N PHE A 92 -1.30 1.86 9.92
CA PHE A 92 -2.37 0.87 9.87
C PHE A 92 -2.85 0.67 8.42
N ASP A 93 -2.59 -0.52 7.90
CA ASP A 93 -3.11 -0.98 6.60
C ASP A 93 -4.45 -1.70 6.82
N GLN A 94 -5.55 -0.96 6.70
CA GLN A 94 -6.89 -1.49 6.89
C GLN A 94 -7.22 -2.65 5.93
N ARG A 95 -6.75 -2.57 4.69
CA ARG A 95 -7.00 -3.60 3.67
C ARG A 95 -6.26 -4.89 4.02
N ALA A 96 -5.01 -4.79 4.40
CA ALA A 96 -4.21 -5.93 4.82
C ALA A 96 -4.74 -6.56 6.11
N ASP A 97 -5.11 -5.76 7.11
CA ASP A 97 -5.67 -6.25 8.37
C ASP A 97 -7.00 -6.98 8.16
N SER A 98 -7.91 -6.39 7.36
CA SER A 98 -9.19 -7.03 7.01
C SER A 98 -8.98 -8.35 6.27
N ALA A 99 -8.07 -8.39 5.29
CA ALA A 99 -7.74 -9.61 4.56
C ALA A 99 -7.19 -10.69 5.49
N SER A 100 -6.26 -10.34 6.35
CA SER A 100 -5.64 -11.23 7.33
C SER A 100 -6.67 -11.84 8.30
N GLN A 101 -7.59 -11.01 8.82
CA GLN A 101 -8.67 -11.47 9.70
C GLN A 101 -9.65 -12.38 8.97
N CYS A 102 -10.06 -12.04 7.75
CA CYS A 102 -10.96 -12.88 6.96
C CYS A 102 -10.35 -14.25 6.65
N ILE A 103 -9.04 -14.29 6.31
CA ILE A 103 -8.32 -15.55 6.08
C ILE A 103 -8.28 -16.38 7.36
N GLN A 104 -7.94 -15.79 8.50
CA GLN A 104 -7.95 -16.47 9.79
C GLN A 104 -9.31 -17.10 10.09
N LEU A 105 -10.39 -16.34 9.89
CA LEU A 105 -11.76 -16.84 10.13
C LEU A 105 -12.16 -17.96 9.17
N ALA A 106 -11.76 -17.87 7.90
CA ALA A 106 -12.10 -18.87 6.89
C ALA A 106 -11.33 -20.17 7.07
N THR A 107 -10.07 -20.08 7.48
CA THR A 107 -9.19 -21.26 7.65
C THR A 107 -9.22 -21.85 9.04
N MET A 108 -9.64 -21.08 10.05
CA MET A 108 -9.54 -21.40 11.48
C MET A 108 -8.11 -21.73 11.92
N LYS A 109 -7.11 -21.19 11.20
CA LYS A 109 -5.67 -21.34 11.49
C LYS A 109 -5.09 -20.06 12.10
N GLU A 110 -3.78 -20.00 12.24
CA GLU A 110 -3.07 -18.80 12.69
C GLU A 110 -3.29 -17.65 11.67
N LYS A 111 -3.33 -16.43 12.19
CA LYS A 111 -3.50 -15.23 11.39
C LYS A 111 -2.28 -15.03 10.50
N PRO A 112 -2.42 -15.02 9.16
CA PRO A 112 -1.30 -14.76 8.26
C PRO A 112 -0.86 -13.29 8.33
N GLU A 113 0.41 -13.03 8.03
CA GLU A 113 0.87 -11.68 7.78
C GLU A 113 0.45 -11.26 6.37
N VAL A 114 -0.14 -10.07 6.25
CA VAL A 114 -0.56 -9.51 4.96
C VAL A 114 -0.06 -8.09 4.85
N ARG A 115 0.37 -7.70 3.66
CA ARG A 115 0.62 -6.31 3.26
C ARG A 115 -0.11 -6.00 1.98
N SER A 116 -0.58 -4.78 1.86
CA SER A 116 -1.15 -4.31 0.62
C SER A 116 -0.38 -3.15 0.02
N ALA A 117 -0.45 -3.05 -1.30
CA ALA A 117 0.00 -1.88 -2.05
C ALA A 117 -0.97 -1.60 -3.19
N ARG A 118 -1.04 -0.35 -3.62
CA ARG A 118 -1.75 0.05 -4.83
C ARG A 118 -0.76 0.30 -5.95
N LEU A 119 -1.01 -0.31 -7.09
CA LEU A 119 -0.27 -0.05 -8.32
C LEU A 119 -1.16 0.80 -9.22
N TYR A 120 -0.66 1.98 -9.56
CA TYR A 120 -1.28 2.90 -10.50
C TYR A 120 -0.59 2.76 -11.84
N TYR A 121 -1.30 2.25 -12.83
CA TYR A 121 -0.86 2.22 -14.23
C TYR A 121 -1.45 3.45 -14.90
N ILE A 122 -0.61 4.40 -15.23
CA ILE A 122 -1.01 5.71 -15.72
C ILE A 122 -0.56 5.85 -17.17
N LYS A 123 -1.53 5.83 -18.07
CA LYS A 123 -1.31 5.92 -19.50
C LYS A 123 -1.39 7.35 -19.96
N GLY A 124 -0.37 7.79 -20.71
CA GLY A 124 -0.35 9.12 -21.28
C GLY A 124 1.03 9.65 -21.65
N ASN A 125 1.06 10.86 -22.18
CA ASN A 125 2.31 11.53 -22.52
C ASN A 125 2.83 12.34 -21.32
N LEU A 126 3.37 11.61 -20.32
CA LEU A 126 3.81 12.17 -19.05
C LEU A 126 5.25 12.66 -19.11
N THR A 127 5.46 13.93 -18.77
CA THR A 127 6.78 14.47 -18.51
C THR A 127 7.28 14.07 -17.12
N GLU A 128 8.57 14.21 -16.84
CA GLU A 128 9.09 13.98 -15.48
C GLU A 128 8.47 14.93 -14.45
N GLU A 129 8.14 16.15 -14.84
CA GLU A 129 7.43 17.11 -13.98
C GLU A 129 6.00 16.60 -13.66
N ASP A 130 5.29 16.04 -14.65
CA ASP A 130 3.98 15.43 -14.43
C ASP A 130 4.08 14.26 -13.45
N LYS A 131 5.06 13.38 -13.62
CA LYS A 131 5.28 12.24 -12.71
C LYS A 131 5.54 12.68 -11.26
N GLU A 132 6.35 13.72 -11.06
CA GLU A 132 6.59 14.26 -9.72
C GLU A 132 5.33 14.89 -9.10
N LYS A 133 4.50 15.56 -9.88
CA LYS A 133 3.20 16.08 -9.43
C LYS A 133 2.24 14.94 -9.08
N ILE A 134 2.20 13.89 -9.89
CA ILE A 134 1.40 12.69 -9.66
C ILE A 134 1.82 12.02 -8.35
N LYS A 135 3.13 11.84 -8.12
CA LYS A 135 3.64 11.28 -6.85
C LYS A 135 3.16 12.10 -5.66
N LYS A 136 3.28 13.43 -5.71
CA LYS A 136 2.82 14.34 -4.64
C LYS A 136 1.30 14.29 -4.42
N THR A 137 0.54 13.96 -5.45
CA THR A 137 -0.93 13.84 -5.36
C THR A 137 -1.36 12.50 -4.77
N LEU A 138 -0.69 11.41 -5.15
CA LEU A 138 -1.08 10.05 -4.77
C LEU A 138 -0.40 9.54 -3.50
N ILE A 139 0.72 10.13 -3.09
CA ILE A 139 1.48 9.71 -1.90
C ILE A 139 1.36 10.79 -0.83
N ASN A 140 0.65 10.46 0.24
CA ASN A 140 0.74 11.25 1.47
C ASN A 140 2.00 10.82 2.24
N PRO A 141 3.05 11.67 2.34
CA PRO A 141 4.33 11.26 2.92
C PRO A 141 4.28 10.98 4.42
N VAL A 142 3.17 11.32 5.10
CA VAL A 142 2.96 11.03 6.53
C VAL A 142 2.54 9.58 6.75
N GLU A 143 1.89 8.95 5.78
CA GLU A 143 1.31 7.60 5.93
C GLU A 143 1.72 6.61 4.85
N ALA A 144 2.26 7.08 3.72
CA ALA A 144 2.55 6.24 2.57
C ALA A 144 3.89 6.60 1.90
N ARG A 145 4.41 5.67 1.12
CA ARG A 145 5.63 5.82 0.31
C ARG A 145 5.51 5.09 -1.01
N GLU A 146 6.43 5.39 -1.91
CA GLU A 146 6.64 4.58 -3.11
C GLU A 146 7.11 3.18 -2.73
N ALA A 147 6.49 2.16 -3.31
CA ALA A 147 6.78 0.76 -3.06
C ALA A 147 7.65 0.16 -4.15
N SER A 148 8.49 -0.81 -3.80
CA SER A 148 9.18 -1.63 -4.78
C SER A 148 8.18 -2.50 -5.55
N LEU A 149 8.41 -2.69 -6.85
CA LEU A 149 7.67 -3.66 -7.67
C LEU A 149 8.19 -5.09 -7.47
N GLU A 150 9.41 -5.24 -6.97
CA GLU A 150 10.01 -6.54 -6.70
C GLU A 150 9.29 -7.24 -5.54
N LYS A 151 9.21 -8.56 -5.64
CA LYS A 151 8.65 -9.40 -4.57
C LYS A 151 9.69 -9.54 -3.45
N PRO A 152 9.37 -9.16 -2.20
CA PRO A 152 10.29 -9.30 -1.08
C PRO A 152 10.45 -10.78 -0.69
N GLU A 153 11.58 -11.11 -0.07
CA GLU A 153 11.81 -12.44 0.50
C GLU A 153 10.96 -12.67 1.75
N THR A 154 10.69 -11.61 2.53
CA THR A 154 9.80 -11.60 3.70
C THR A 154 9.08 -10.27 3.81
N ILE A 155 7.85 -10.30 4.30
CA ILE A 155 7.08 -9.11 4.66
C ILE A 155 7.11 -8.86 6.17
N HIS A 156 7.69 -9.78 6.93
CA HIS A 156 7.85 -9.60 8.37
C HIS A 156 8.75 -8.39 8.67
N GLN A 157 8.29 -7.50 9.52
CA GLN A 157 9.07 -6.34 9.96
C GLN A 157 9.43 -6.51 11.43
N ASN A 158 10.72 -6.65 11.69
CA ASN A 158 11.23 -6.49 13.03
C ASN A 158 11.37 -5.00 13.35
N TYR A 159 10.47 -4.51 14.18
CA TYR A 159 10.62 -3.18 14.77
C TYR A 159 11.47 -3.29 16.02
N GLU A 160 12.61 -2.61 16.04
CA GLU A 160 13.29 -2.36 17.32
C GLU A 160 12.31 -1.57 18.19
N LYS A 161 12.06 -2.11 19.40
CA LYS A 161 11.24 -1.35 20.35
C LYS A 161 11.96 -0.05 20.66
N PRO A 162 11.29 1.10 20.48
CA PRO A 162 11.90 2.37 20.84
C PRO A 162 12.32 2.32 22.31
N ALA A 163 13.41 2.99 22.64
CA ALA A 163 13.80 3.17 24.04
C ALA A 163 12.64 3.79 24.82
N LEU A 164 12.42 3.30 26.02
CA LEU A 164 11.40 3.92 26.87
C LEU A 164 11.75 5.40 27.07
N PRO A 165 10.75 6.29 27.11
CA PRO A 165 11.00 7.69 27.41
C PRO A 165 11.79 7.81 28.70
N GLU A 166 12.83 8.62 28.69
CA GLU A 166 13.62 8.89 29.88
C GLU A 166 12.78 9.71 30.85
N ILE A 167 12.69 9.23 32.11
CA ILE A 167 11.99 9.97 33.17
C ILE A 167 12.96 11.02 33.70
N LEU A 168 12.64 12.24 33.44
CA LEU A 168 13.42 13.39 33.94
C LEU A 168 13.08 13.61 35.42
N ASN A 169 13.81 12.91 36.30
CA ASN A 169 13.62 13.03 37.74
C ASN A 169 13.99 14.45 38.21
N GLY A 170 13.11 15.05 39.02
CA GLY A 170 13.30 16.39 39.54
C GLY A 170 12.96 17.54 38.59
N PHE A 171 12.47 17.24 37.35
CA PHE A 171 12.07 18.27 36.39
C PHE A 171 10.96 19.19 36.95
N ILE A 172 10.03 18.63 37.71
CA ILE A 172 8.92 19.38 38.34
C ILE A 172 9.37 20.37 39.43
N ASP A 173 10.56 20.15 39.97
CA ASP A 173 11.14 20.96 41.09
C ASP A 173 12.13 22.02 40.57
N LEU A 174 12.31 22.14 39.23
CA LEU A 174 13.20 23.12 38.62
C LEU A 174 12.63 24.54 38.79
N ASP A 175 13.48 25.44 39.22
CA ASP A 175 13.22 26.88 39.17
C ASP A 175 13.52 27.45 37.75
N GLU A 176 13.35 28.76 37.57
CA GLU A 176 13.55 29.44 36.30
C GLU A 176 14.99 29.24 35.75
N ALA A 177 15.99 29.29 36.64
CA ALA A 177 17.39 29.09 36.26
C ALA A 177 17.65 27.62 35.87
N GLY A 178 17.02 26.66 36.54
CA GLY A 178 17.06 25.24 36.24
C GLY A 178 16.40 24.92 34.91
N LEU A 179 15.28 25.56 34.55
CA LEU A 179 14.60 25.42 33.29
C LEU A 179 15.41 26.01 32.11
N GLU A 180 16.09 27.17 32.35
CA GLU A 180 16.98 27.73 31.31
C GLU A 180 18.21 26.84 31.07
N ALA A 181 18.76 26.21 32.10
CA ALA A 181 19.88 25.28 31.95
C ALA A 181 19.50 23.95 31.24
N PHE A 182 18.23 23.58 31.33
CA PHE A 182 17.68 22.38 30.68
C PHE A 182 17.41 22.58 29.19
N ARG A 183 17.28 23.80 28.73
CA ARG A 183 16.97 24.18 27.33
C ARG A 183 18.20 24.06 26.41
#